data_01379a45e3aef42f53dc344b5f12c84e
#
_entry.id   01379a45e3aef42f53dc344b5f12c84e
#
_cell.length_a   1.000
_cell.length_b   1.000
_cell.length_c   1.000
_cell.angle_alpha   90.00
_cell.angle_beta   90.00
_cell.angle_gamma   90.00
#
_symmetry.space_group_name_H-M   'P 1'
#
loop_
_entity.id
_entity.type
_entity.pdbx_description
1 polymer ?
#
loop_
_entity_poly.entity_id
_entity_poly.type
_entity_poly.pdbx_seq_one_letter_code
_entity_poly.pdbx_strand_id
1 'polypeptide(L)' 'MKIGDLVRNLNSESGLVGIVVDWTDTKWPDNTQNANHPVVHWFDGRTGWIMAHLVEVINAGR' A
#
# COMPACT_ATOMS: atom_id res chain seq x y z
N MET A 1 6.83 6.06 2.38
CA MET A 1 5.40 5.99 1.95
C MET A 1 4.52 6.46 3.08
N LYS A 2 3.56 7.28 2.79
CA LYS A 2 2.69 7.88 3.81
C LYS A 2 1.28 8.05 3.24
N ILE A 3 0.32 8.27 4.13
CA ILE A 3 -1.05 8.54 3.73
C ILE A 3 -1.07 9.73 2.78
N GLY A 4 -1.77 9.58 1.67
CA GLY A 4 -1.84 10.58 0.61
C GLY A 4 -0.91 10.35 -0.55
N ASP A 5 0.05 9.43 -0.42
CA ASP A 5 0.95 9.13 -1.53
C ASP A 5 0.24 8.34 -2.62
N LEU A 6 0.55 8.69 -3.86
CA LEU A 6 0.14 7.89 -5.00
C LEU A 6 1.10 6.72 -5.18
N VAL A 7 0.55 5.55 -5.41
CA VAL A 7 1.35 4.33 -5.56
C VAL A 7 0.88 3.55 -6.77
N ARG A 8 1.80 2.78 -7.36
CA ARG A 8 1.51 1.88 -8.45
C ARG A 8 1.72 0.45 -7.99
N ASN A 9 0.81 -0.44 -8.36
CA ASN A 9 0.90 -1.85 -8.04
C ASN A 9 1.91 -2.51 -8.98
N LEU A 10 3.01 -3.01 -8.44
CA LEU A 10 4.07 -3.62 -9.24
C LEU A 10 3.67 -4.99 -9.78
N ASN A 11 2.65 -5.62 -9.19
CA ASN A 11 2.13 -6.90 -9.67
C ASN A 11 1.04 -6.75 -10.73
N SER A 12 0.63 -5.53 -11.03
CA SER A 12 -0.41 -5.28 -12.03
C SER A 12 0.23 -5.08 -13.39
N GLU A 13 -0.19 -5.83 -14.37
CA GLU A 13 0.30 -5.67 -15.74
C GLU A 13 -0.06 -4.31 -16.32
N SER A 14 -1.21 -3.78 -15.90
CA SER A 14 -1.67 -2.48 -16.38
C SER A 14 -1.11 -1.30 -15.60
N GLY A 15 -0.33 -1.57 -14.55
CA GLY A 15 0.18 -0.49 -13.72
C GLY A 15 -0.91 0.18 -12.90
N LEU A 16 -1.76 -0.62 -12.26
CA LEU A 16 -2.86 -0.08 -11.46
C LEU A 16 -2.34 0.89 -10.41
N VAL A 17 -2.98 2.06 -10.34
CA VAL A 17 -2.60 3.14 -9.45
C VAL A 17 -3.65 3.30 -8.36
N GLY A 18 -3.21 3.70 -7.18
CA GLY A 18 -4.08 4.00 -6.07
C GLY A 18 -3.47 5.05 -5.17
N ILE A 19 -4.18 5.35 -4.09
CA ILE A 19 -3.71 6.30 -3.09
C ILE A 19 -3.72 5.63 -1.72
N VAL A 20 -2.66 5.87 -0.96
CA VAL A 20 -2.58 5.33 0.40
C VAL A 20 -3.54 6.12 1.29
N VAL A 21 -4.48 5.41 1.92
CA VAL A 21 -5.51 6.05 2.74
C VAL A 21 -5.37 5.71 4.22
N ASP A 22 -4.59 4.67 4.55
CA ASP A 22 -4.42 4.25 5.93
C ASP A 22 -3.24 3.30 6.02
N TRP A 23 -2.96 2.82 7.23
CA TRP A 23 -1.97 1.79 7.50
C TRP A 23 -2.59 0.76 8.44
N THR A 24 -2.28 -0.50 8.21
CA THR A 24 -2.61 -1.55 9.17
C THR A 24 -1.42 -1.77 10.08
N ASP A 25 -1.70 -2.14 11.32
CA ASP A 25 -0.69 -2.55 12.28
C ASP A 25 -1.05 -3.96 12.72
N THR A 26 -0.46 -4.95 12.06
CA THR A 26 -0.79 -6.34 12.29
C THR A 26 0.32 -7.00 13.11
N LYS A 27 -0.07 -7.65 14.20
CA LYS A 27 0.84 -8.43 15.02
C LYS A 27 0.61 -9.90 14.76
N TRP A 28 1.69 -10.62 14.60
CA TRP A 28 1.62 -12.07 14.45
C TRP A 28 1.30 -12.73 15.79
N PRO A 29 0.66 -13.91 15.78
CA PRO A 29 0.27 -14.57 17.03
C PRO A 29 1.41 -14.85 17.99
N ASP A 30 2.61 -15.04 17.48
CA ASP A 30 3.78 -15.30 18.31
C ASP A 30 4.46 -14.04 18.82
N ASN A 31 3.95 -12.88 18.44
CA ASN A 31 4.46 -11.59 18.88
C ASN A 31 5.90 -11.29 18.47
N THR A 32 6.43 -12.04 17.52
CA THR A 32 7.82 -11.84 17.11
C THR A 32 7.95 -10.80 16.01
N GLN A 33 6.86 -10.45 15.34
CA GLN A 33 6.87 -9.51 14.24
C GLN A 33 5.66 -8.61 14.27
N ASN A 34 5.91 -7.37 13.97
CA ASN A 34 4.87 -6.39 13.65
C ASN A 34 4.98 -6.07 12.17
N ALA A 35 3.84 -6.04 11.50
CA ALA A 35 3.81 -5.71 10.09
C ALA A 35 2.86 -4.54 9.88
N ASN A 36 3.41 -3.46 9.34
CA ASN A 36 2.61 -2.32 8.92
C ASN A 36 2.46 -2.38 7.42
N HIS A 37 1.21 -2.44 6.97
CA HIS A 37 0.91 -2.50 5.55
C HIS A 37 0.10 -1.27 5.15
N PRO A 38 0.43 -0.63 4.03
CA PRO A 38 -0.40 0.46 3.54
C PRO A 38 -1.75 -0.07 3.08
N VAL A 39 -2.79 0.67 3.41
CA VAL A 39 -4.12 0.43 2.87
C VAL A 39 -4.28 1.38 1.70
N VAL A 40 -4.57 0.84 0.54
CA VAL A 40 -4.61 1.60 -0.70
C VAL A 40 -6.02 1.56 -1.27
N HIS A 41 -6.52 2.72 -1.64
CA HIS A 41 -7.74 2.82 -2.43
C HIS A 41 -7.32 2.88 -3.89
N TRP A 42 -7.58 1.78 -4.59
CA TRP A 42 -7.19 1.64 -5.99
C TRP A 42 -8.18 2.37 -6.90
N PHE A 43 -7.69 2.87 -8.00
CA PHE A 43 -8.52 3.66 -8.92
C PHE A 43 -9.53 2.81 -9.67
N ASP A 44 -9.46 1.49 -9.56
CA ASP A 44 -10.50 0.60 -10.09
C ASP A 44 -11.67 0.41 -9.11
N GLY A 45 -11.65 1.08 -7.96
CA GLY A 45 -12.73 1.04 -6.98
C GLY A 45 -12.49 0.11 -5.80
N ARG A 46 -11.42 -0.68 -5.81
CA ARG A 46 -11.12 -1.58 -4.70
C ARG A 46 -10.31 -0.88 -3.63
N THR A 47 -10.45 -1.34 -2.40
CA THR A 47 -9.68 -0.82 -1.26
C THR A 47 -9.20 -2.01 -0.44
N GLY A 48 -7.95 -1.98 -0.04
CA GLY A 48 -7.38 -3.03 0.80
C GLY A 48 -5.91 -2.80 1.07
N TRP A 49 -5.37 -3.58 1.98
CA TRP A 49 -3.95 -3.50 2.29
C TRP A 49 -3.13 -4.29 1.26
N ILE A 50 -1.89 -3.89 1.13
CA ILE A 50 -0.94 -4.57 0.25
C ILE A 50 0.44 -4.49 0.90
N MET A 51 1.30 -5.45 0.62
CA MET A 51 2.68 -5.41 1.12
C MET A 51 3.41 -4.24 0.49
N ALA A 52 4.14 -3.49 1.32
CA ALA A 52 4.79 -2.26 0.86
C ALA A 52 5.75 -2.49 -0.30
N HIS A 53 6.42 -3.66 -0.34
CA HIS A 53 7.37 -3.95 -1.42
C HIS A 53 6.69 -4.26 -2.76
N LEU A 54 5.37 -4.40 -2.77
CA LEU A 54 4.62 -4.65 -4.01
C LEU A 54 4.07 -3.38 -4.63
N VAL A 55 4.37 -2.23 -4.05
CA VAL A 55 3.93 -0.94 -4.59
C VAL A 55 5.11 0.00 -4.70
N GLU A 56 4.99 0.96 -5.60
CA GLU A 56 5.98 1.99 -5.84
C GLU A 56 5.33 3.35 -5.69
N VAL A 57 5.95 4.22 -4.91
CA VAL A 57 5.48 5.60 -4.77
C VAL A 57 5.81 6.35 -6.06
N ILE A 58 4.81 6.94 -6.68
CA ILE A 58 4.97 7.61 -7.97
C ILE A 58 4.84 9.12 -7.90
N ASN A 59 4.57 9.67 -6.71
CA ASN A 59 4.54 11.12 -6.50
C ASN A 59 5.70 11.58 -5.64
N ALA A 60 6.76 10.78 -5.54
CA ALA A 60 7.93 11.13 -4.75
C ALA A 60 8.56 12.42 -5.27
N GLY A 61 9.01 13.26 -4.36
CA GLY A 61 9.59 14.55 -4.72
C GLY A 61 8.60 15.70 -4.72
N ARG A 62 7.38 15.43 -4.39
CA ARG A 62 6.32 16.44 -4.34
C ARG A 62 6.28 17.11 -2.99
#